data_ea8fb2e926dcc1a2d65dc0f567b55469
#
_entry.id   ea8fb2e926dcc1a2d65dc0f567b55469
#
_cell.length_a   1.000
_cell.length_b   1.000
_cell.length_c   1.000
_cell.angle_alpha   90.00
_cell.angle_beta   90.00
_cell.angle_gamma   90.00
#
_symmetry.space_group_name_H-M   'P 1'
#
loop_
_entity.id
_entity.type
_entity.pdbx_description
1 polymer ?
#
loop_
_entity_poly.entity_id
_entity_poly.type
_entity_poly.pdbx_seq_one_letter_code
_entity_poly.pdbx_strand_id
1 'polypeptide(L)'
;SRTVPKMTVIAGAAITFLYAFGTFGVLAAIPAESVDTVDGFVYALQELCSIFGAAQMPVYRVLVILAILTLVANMITWTLGANESFMGAELDKRSKFLAHRHKRYGTTDNLYYLMGIISTILIILNYSLSGDANDIFWAIFSFASIVFMLNYLFMFPAAVKLKYTDNTPRQYAVPGGKAGMWICAVLCFVCVGLSCYFLVDWDLSGYVFWMELIGTLITVLIGWLLYKAGKKVSKEKV
;
A
#
# COMPACT_ATOMS: atom_id res chain seq x y z
N SER A 1 -18.40 -15.59 -10.13
CA SER A 1 -19.35 -15.44 -9.01
C SER A 1 -19.73 -13.97 -8.87
N ARG A 2 -21.02 -13.69 -8.62
CA ARG A 2 -21.53 -12.32 -8.40
C ARG A 2 -21.13 -11.75 -7.01
N THR A 3 -20.49 -12.55 -6.20
CA THR A 3 -20.13 -12.21 -4.80
C THR A 3 -18.98 -11.18 -4.74
N VAL A 4 -17.94 -11.36 -5.55
CA VAL A 4 -16.76 -10.48 -5.53
C VAL A 4 -17.08 -9.00 -5.79
N PRO A 5 -17.83 -8.63 -6.88
CA PRO A 5 -18.18 -7.22 -7.11
C PRO A 5 -19.01 -6.61 -5.97
N LYS A 6 -19.94 -7.37 -5.41
CA LYS A 6 -20.76 -6.90 -4.28
C LYS A 6 -19.91 -6.65 -3.04
N MET A 7 -19.04 -7.60 -2.70
CA MET A 7 -18.12 -7.45 -1.56
C MET A 7 -17.19 -6.24 -1.73
N THR A 8 -16.66 -6.02 -2.93
CA THR A 8 -15.79 -4.86 -3.22
C THR A 8 -16.52 -3.54 -3.02
N VAL A 9 -17.78 -3.42 -3.51
CA VAL A 9 -18.57 -2.20 -3.35
C VAL A 9 -18.91 -1.95 -1.88
N ILE A 10 -19.35 -2.98 -1.15
CA ILE A 10 -19.71 -2.86 0.27
C ILE A 10 -18.45 -2.49 1.09
N ALA A 11 -17.34 -3.19 0.85
CA ALA A 11 -16.09 -2.89 1.54
C ALA A 11 -15.60 -1.47 1.24
N GLY A 12 -15.64 -1.04 -0.04
CA GLY A 12 -15.27 0.32 -0.43
C GLY A 12 -16.13 1.38 0.27
N ALA A 13 -17.44 1.21 0.29
CA ALA A 13 -18.34 2.14 0.98
C ALA A 13 -18.08 2.17 2.49
N ALA A 14 -17.89 1.00 3.13
CA ALA A 14 -17.59 0.91 4.55
C ALA A 14 -16.25 1.58 4.89
N ILE A 15 -15.21 1.33 4.10
CA ILE A 15 -13.90 1.95 4.28
C ILE A 15 -14.00 3.46 4.14
N THR A 16 -14.67 3.97 3.09
CA THR A 16 -14.86 5.42 2.89
C THR A 16 -15.57 6.05 4.08
N PHE A 17 -16.62 5.42 4.58
CA PHE A 17 -17.34 5.91 5.75
C PHE A 17 -16.46 5.94 7.00
N LEU A 18 -15.70 4.87 7.26
CA LEU A 18 -14.83 4.77 8.43
C LEU A 18 -13.70 5.80 8.37
N TYR A 19 -13.09 6.02 7.22
CA TYR A 19 -12.07 7.05 7.05
C TYR A 19 -12.63 8.46 7.25
N ALA A 20 -13.76 8.78 6.62
CA ALA A 20 -14.40 10.08 6.77
C ALA A 20 -14.80 10.34 8.23
N PHE A 21 -15.41 9.35 8.89
CA PHE A 21 -15.83 9.45 10.29
C PHE A 21 -14.64 9.56 11.25
N GLY A 22 -13.57 8.76 11.01
CA GLY A 22 -12.35 8.81 11.82
C GLY A 22 -11.63 10.15 11.70
N THR A 23 -11.46 10.67 10.48
CA THR A 23 -10.86 11.99 10.23
C THR A 23 -11.68 13.10 10.87
N PHE A 24 -13.00 13.06 10.72
CA PHE A 24 -13.89 14.02 11.38
C PHE A 24 -13.73 13.96 12.91
N GLY A 25 -13.67 12.76 13.49
CA GLY A 25 -13.50 12.59 14.93
C GLY A 25 -12.20 13.19 15.46
N VAL A 26 -11.09 12.98 14.76
CA VAL A 26 -9.79 13.57 15.12
C VAL A 26 -9.82 15.09 15.02
N LEU A 27 -10.30 15.65 13.90
CA LEU A 27 -10.35 17.10 13.68
C LEU A 27 -11.37 17.82 14.58
N ALA A 28 -12.38 17.10 15.09
CA ALA A 28 -13.30 17.64 16.09
C ALA A 28 -12.70 17.69 17.49
N ALA A 29 -11.73 16.82 17.79
CA ALA A 29 -11.09 16.74 19.11
C ALA A 29 -9.91 17.71 19.25
N ILE A 30 -9.13 17.91 18.19
CA ILE A 30 -7.91 18.73 18.22
C ILE A 30 -7.83 19.66 17.02
N PRO A 31 -7.25 20.87 17.18
CA PRO A 31 -6.99 21.78 16.07
C PRO A 31 -6.10 21.11 15.00
N ALA A 32 -6.40 21.38 13.73
CA ALA A 32 -5.65 20.77 12.62
C ALA A 32 -4.13 21.06 12.66
N GLU A 33 -3.76 22.24 13.19
CA GLU A 33 -2.36 22.67 13.36
C GLU A 33 -1.60 21.85 14.42
N SER A 34 -2.32 21.17 15.33
CA SER A 34 -1.74 20.32 16.39
C SER A 34 -1.62 18.85 16.00
N VAL A 35 -2.09 18.48 14.81
CA VAL A 35 -2.02 17.08 14.34
C VAL A 35 -0.63 16.83 13.80
N ASP A 36 0.24 16.27 14.62
CA ASP A 36 1.52 15.75 14.18
C ASP A 36 1.35 14.35 13.58
N THR A 37 2.22 14.01 12.65
CA THR A 37 2.18 12.73 11.93
C THR A 37 2.56 11.55 12.82
N VAL A 38 3.49 11.73 13.73
CA VAL A 38 4.01 10.66 14.61
C VAL A 38 3.21 10.58 15.90
N ASP A 39 3.07 11.68 16.61
CA ASP A 39 2.45 11.73 17.94
C ASP A 39 0.98 12.15 17.91
N GLY A 40 0.52 12.76 16.81
CA GLY A 40 -0.82 13.34 16.69
C GLY A 40 -1.94 12.35 16.93
N PHE A 41 -1.81 11.09 16.47
CA PHE A 41 -2.81 10.06 16.72
C PHE A 41 -2.94 9.73 18.21
N VAL A 42 -1.81 9.60 18.91
CA VAL A 42 -1.77 9.26 20.35
C VAL A 42 -2.31 10.44 21.16
N TYR A 43 -1.94 11.66 20.79
CA TYR A 43 -2.45 12.89 21.40
C TYR A 43 -3.97 13.05 21.20
N ALA A 44 -4.46 12.87 19.94
CA ALA A 44 -5.89 12.91 19.66
C ALA A 44 -6.69 11.87 20.48
N LEU A 45 -6.13 10.67 20.61
CA LEU A 45 -6.75 9.61 21.39
C LEU A 45 -6.84 9.98 22.89
N GLN A 46 -5.79 10.61 23.44
CA GLN A 46 -5.77 11.08 24.81
C GLN A 46 -6.79 12.19 25.05
N GLU A 47 -6.89 13.14 24.12
CA GLU A 47 -7.84 14.26 24.19
C GLU A 47 -9.29 13.77 24.08
N LEU A 48 -9.57 12.86 23.15
CA LEU A 48 -10.88 12.22 23.03
C LEU A 48 -11.29 11.47 24.32
N CYS A 49 -10.32 10.91 25.06
CA CYS A 49 -10.59 10.25 26.33
C CYS A 49 -10.88 11.22 27.47
N SER A 50 -10.63 12.52 27.32
CA SER A 50 -10.88 13.52 28.38
C SER A 50 -12.34 13.57 28.83
N ILE A 51 -13.28 13.21 27.95
CA ILE A 51 -14.72 13.11 28.24
C ILE A 51 -15.04 12.10 29.38
N PHE A 52 -14.17 11.15 29.65
CA PHE A 52 -14.37 10.13 30.71
C PHE A 52 -13.92 10.60 32.10
N GLY A 53 -13.43 11.85 32.26
CA GLY A 53 -13.04 12.42 33.55
C GLY A 53 -12.06 11.54 34.31
N ALA A 54 -12.43 11.06 35.51
CA ALA A 54 -11.56 10.23 36.34
C ALA A 54 -11.16 8.88 35.69
N ALA A 55 -11.93 8.39 34.70
CA ALA A 55 -11.64 7.17 33.97
C ALA A 55 -10.79 7.41 32.71
N GLN A 56 -10.37 8.64 32.42
CA GLN A 56 -9.59 8.99 31.22
C GLN A 56 -8.38 8.10 31.04
N MET A 57 -7.50 8.02 32.02
CA MET A 57 -6.23 7.27 31.91
C MET A 57 -6.40 5.77 31.74
N PRO A 58 -7.27 5.07 32.48
CA PRO A 58 -7.56 3.67 32.23
C PRO A 58 -8.08 3.40 30.82
N VAL A 59 -9.05 4.19 30.34
CA VAL A 59 -9.65 4.05 29.01
C VAL A 59 -8.58 4.30 27.94
N TYR A 60 -7.83 5.38 28.04
CA TYR A 60 -6.74 5.71 27.12
C TYR A 60 -5.72 4.57 26.99
N ARG A 61 -5.24 4.00 28.13
CA ARG A 61 -4.29 2.89 28.11
C ARG A 61 -4.83 1.67 27.38
N VAL A 62 -6.09 1.31 27.60
CA VAL A 62 -6.74 0.20 26.90
C VAL A 62 -6.79 0.47 25.39
N LEU A 63 -7.21 1.67 24.99
CA LEU A 63 -7.29 2.05 23.58
C LEU A 63 -5.93 2.06 22.89
N VAL A 64 -4.87 2.55 23.55
CA VAL A 64 -3.50 2.50 23.02
C VAL A 64 -3.03 1.06 22.82
N ILE A 65 -3.29 0.17 23.78
CA ILE A 65 -2.94 -1.25 23.65
C ILE A 65 -3.68 -1.87 22.45
N LEU A 66 -4.99 -1.60 22.31
CA LEU A 66 -5.78 -2.08 21.17
C LEU A 66 -5.25 -1.52 19.84
N ALA A 67 -4.87 -0.24 19.81
CA ALA A 67 -4.26 0.36 18.63
C ALA A 67 -2.95 -0.32 18.24
N ILE A 68 -2.05 -0.58 19.20
CA ILE A 68 -0.79 -1.29 18.96
C ILE A 68 -1.06 -2.70 18.42
N LEU A 69 -1.98 -3.44 19.02
CA LEU A 69 -2.35 -4.78 18.55
C LEU A 69 -2.91 -4.74 17.12
N THR A 70 -3.72 -3.74 16.80
CA THR A 70 -4.27 -3.53 15.46
C THR A 70 -3.17 -3.22 14.44
N LEU A 71 -2.20 -2.37 14.79
CA LEU A 71 -1.05 -2.05 13.92
C LEU A 71 -0.20 -3.29 13.65
N VAL A 72 0.09 -4.11 14.67
CA VAL A 72 0.83 -5.36 14.50
C VAL A 72 0.06 -6.34 13.61
N ALA A 73 -1.24 -6.51 13.83
CA ALA A 73 -2.09 -7.37 12.99
C ALA A 73 -2.13 -6.88 11.53
N ASN A 74 -2.20 -5.57 11.33
CA ASN A 74 -2.16 -4.94 10.00
C ASN A 74 -0.82 -5.21 9.29
N MET A 75 0.30 -5.03 9.98
CA MET A 75 1.64 -5.33 9.44
C MET A 75 1.75 -6.79 8.98
N ILE A 76 1.27 -7.75 9.78
CA ILE A 76 1.25 -9.17 9.43
C ILE A 76 0.40 -9.41 8.18
N THR A 77 -0.80 -8.82 8.12
CA THR A 77 -1.74 -8.99 6.99
C THR A 77 -1.15 -8.44 5.69
N TRP A 78 -0.55 -7.25 5.72
CA TRP A 78 0.11 -6.66 4.55
C TRP A 78 1.31 -7.50 4.07
N THR A 79 2.11 -8.01 5.00
CA THR A 79 3.26 -8.86 4.69
C THR A 79 2.82 -10.17 4.02
N LEU A 80 1.77 -10.81 4.53
CA LEU A 80 1.17 -12.00 3.93
C LEU A 80 0.61 -11.71 2.54
N GLY A 81 -0.16 -10.63 2.39
CA GLY A 81 -0.76 -10.23 1.12
C GLY A 81 0.27 -9.91 0.05
N ALA A 82 1.36 -9.22 0.40
CA ALA A 82 2.46 -8.93 -0.51
C ALA A 82 3.13 -10.22 -1.00
N ASN A 83 3.45 -11.14 -0.10
CA ASN A 83 4.10 -12.41 -0.46
C ASN A 83 3.23 -13.28 -1.38
N GLU A 84 1.93 -13.40 -1.09
CA GLU A 84 1.02 -14.14 -1.97
C GLU A 84 0.84 -13.47 -3.34
N SER A 85 0.89 -12.14 -3.40
CA SER A 85 0.88 -11.41 -4.68
C SER A 85 2.12 -11.70 -5.52
N PHE A 86 3.29 -11.80 -4.93
CA PHE A 86 4.51 -12.23 -5.62
C PHE A 86 4.41 -13.65 -6.16
N MET A 87 3.84 -14.57 -5.38
CA MET A 87 3.62 -15.94 -5.84
C MET A 87 2.60 -16.01 -6.97
N GLY A 88 1.54 -15.20 -6.92
CA GLY A 88 0.57 -15.03 -8.00
C GLY A 88 1.17 -14.52 -9.31
N ALA A 89 2.31 -13.82 -9.26
CA ALA A 89 3.07 -13.38 -10.43
C ALA A 89 4.00 -14.46 -11.03
N GLU A 90 3.74 -15.75 -10.75
CA GLU A 90 4.54 -16.90 -11.24
C GLU A 90 6.03 -16.80 -10.85
N LEU A 91 6.31 -16.40 -9.63
CA LEU A 91 7.67 -16.22 -9.12
C LEU A 91 8.48 -17.52 -9.13
N ASP A 92 7.83 -18.67 -8.98
CA ASP A 92 8.38 -20.01 -9.09
C ASP A 92 9.06 -20.30 -10.44
N LYS A 93 8.51 -19.71 -11.51
CA LYS A 93 9.09 -19.80 -12.86
C LYS A 93 10.29 -18.85 -13.07
N ARG A 94 10.48 -17.89 -12.17
CA ARG A 94 11.48 -16.82 -12.32
C ARG A 94 12.67 -16.98 -11.39
N SER A 95 12.43 -17.38 -10.14
CA SER A 95 13.46 -17.56 -9.12
C SER A 95 13.09 -18.68 -8.16
N LYS A 96 13.79 -19.80 -8.23
CA LYS A 96 13.61 -20.92 -7.31
C LYS A 96 13.96 -20.55 -5.87
N PHE A 97 14.89 -19.62 -5.67
CA PHE A 97 15.28 -19.13 -4.35
C PHE A 97 14.16 -18.34 -3.68
N LEU A 98 13.56 -17.37 -4.38
CA LEU A 98 12.47 -16.56 -3.83
C LEU A 98 11.17 -17.34 -3.69
N ALA A 99 10.93 -18.32 -4.54
CA ALA A 99 9.74 -19.18 -4.51
C ALA A 99 9.85 -20.35 -3.53
N HIS A 100 10.96 -20.48 -2.78
CA HIS A 100 11.11 -21.54 -1.81
C HIS A 100 10.01 -21.47 -0.75
N ARG A 101 9.34 -22.61 -0.51
CA ARG A 101 8.27 -22.73 0.48
C ARG A 101 8.73 -23.55 1.68
N HIS A 102 8.44 -23.04 2.86
CA HIS A 102 8.72 -23.75 4.10
C HIS A 102 7.94 -25.07 4.17
N LYS A 103 8.63 -26.19 4.46
CA LYS A 103 8.06 -27.55 4.40
C LYS A 103 6.84 -27.76 5.31
N ARG A 104 6.80 -27.10 6.48
CA ARG A 104 5.73 -27.25 7.47
C ARG A 104 4.56 -26.28 7.25
N TYR A 105 4.85 -25.02 6.90
CA TYR A 105 3.86 -23.94 6.88
C TYR A 105 3.41 -23.56 5.45
N GLY A 106 4.13 -24.01 4.42
CA GLY A 106 3.82 -23.68 3.03
C GLY A 106 4.05 -22.22 2.63
N THR A 107 4.57 -21.40 3.55
CA THR A 107 4.87 -19.97 3.33
C THR A 107 6.21 -19.80 2.62
N THR A 108 6.37 -18.68 1.92
CA THR A 108 7.61 -18.32 1.18
C THR A 108 8.64 -17.71 2.13
N ASP A 109 9.39 -18.54 2.84
CA ASP A 109 10.33 -18.12 3.88
C ASP A 109 11.44 -17.20 3.37
N ASN A 110 12.10 -17.52 2.26
CA ASN A 110 13.16 -16.67 1.71
C ASN A 110 12.67 -15.26 1.31
N LEU A 111 11.42 -15.16 0.87
CA LEU A 111 10.84 -13.87 0.53
C LEU A 111 10.58 -13.02 1.78
N TYR A 112 10.14 -13.65 2.89
CA TYR A 112 10.01 -12.98 4.18
C TYR A 112 11.34 -12.47 4.72
N TYR A 113 12.40 -13.30 4.66
CA TYR A 113 13.74 -12.86 5.06
C TYR A 113 14.23 -11.69 4.22
N LEU A 114 14.04 -11.75 2.90
CA LEU A 114 14.41 -10.67 2.00
C LEU A 114 13.67 -9.36 2.35
N MET A 115 12.36 -9.43 2.57
CA MET A 115 11.55 -8.28 2.98
C MET A 115 12.07 -7.70 4.31
N GLY A 116 12.33 -8.54 5.31
CA GLY A 116 12.85 -8.11 6.61
C GLY A 116 14.21 -7.40 6.47
N ILE A 117 15.12 -7.97 5.70
CA ILE A 117 16.45 -7.37 5.45
C ILE A 117 16.31 -6.01 4.76
N ILE A 118 15.53 -5.93 3.67
CA ILE A 118 15.34 -4.69 2.92
C ILE A 118 14.70 -3.61 3.82
N SER A 119 13.66 -3.96 4.57
CA SER A 119 13.00 -3.02 5.48
C SER A 119 13.95 -2.49 6.56
N THR A 120 14.78 -3.37 7.13
CA THR A 120 15.78 -2.97 8.13
C THR A 120 16.82 -2.02 7.52
N ILE A 121 17.32 -2.32 6.33
CA ILE A 121 18.28 -1.44 5.63
C ILE A 121 17.65 -0.08 5.35
N LEU A 122 16.41 -0.04 4.88
CA LEU A 122 15.70 1.22 4.61
C LEU A 122 15.53 2.06 5.87
N ILE A 123 15.16 1.45 7.00
CA ILE A 123 15.02 2.17 8.27
C ILE A 123 16.37 2.73 8.72
N ILE A 124 17.44 1.93 8.71
CA ILE A 124 18.78 2.39 9.10
C ILE A 124 19.27 3.51 8.19
N LEU A 125 19.07 3.38 6.87
CA LEU A 125 19.48 4.39 5.89
C LEU A 125 18.75 5.71 6.13
N ASN A 126 17.44 5.68 6.28
CA ASN A 126 16.66 6.89 6.53
C ASN A 126 17.03 7.55 7.85
N TYR A 127 17.20 6.77 8.92
CA TYR A 127 17.65 7.30 10.21
C TYR A 127 19.03 7.97 10.12
N SER A 128 19.92 7.42 9.32
CA SER A 128 21.27 8.00 9.11
C SER A 128 21.24 9.27 8.27
N LEU A 129 20.23 9.46 7.42
CA LEU A 129 20.13 10.63 6.54
C LEU A 129 19.42 11.82 7.20
N SER A 130 18.33 11.60 7.92
CA SER A 130 17.56 12.67 8.53
C SER A 130 17.77 12.80 10.03
N GLY A 131 17.74 11.69 10.75
CA GLY A 131 17.69 11.68 12.22
C GLY A 131 16.34 12.12 12.81
N ASP A 132 15.42 12.66 12.01
CA ASP A 132 14.08 13.07 12.42
C ASP A 132 13.05 11.97 12.09
N ALA A 133 12.24 11.61 13.09
CA ALA A 133 11.26 10.52 12.96
C ALA A 133 10.13 10.86 11.98
N ASN A 134 9.74 12.13 11.89
CA ASN A 134 8.68 12.59 11.00
C ASN A 134 9.13 12.52 9.54
N ASP A 135 10.32 13.01 9.23
CA ASP A 135 10.92 12.93 7.90
C ASP A 135 11.10 11.48 7.45
N ILE A 136 11.58 10.61 8.36
CA ILE A 136 11.72 9.18 8.09
C ILE A 136 10.38 8.54 7.75
N PHE A 137 9.34 8.87 8.52
CA PHE A 137 7.98 8.39 8.26
C PHE A 137 7.51 8.82 6.88
N TRP A 138 7.61 10.11 6.56
CA TRP A 138 7.16 10.64 5.26
C TRP A 138 7.93 10.06 4.10
N ALA A 139 9.26 9.96 4.18
CA ALA A 139 10.08 9.39 3.11
C ALA A 139 9.69 7.94 2.80
N ILE A 140 9.51 7.09 3.82
CA ILE A 140 9.13 5.69 3.63
C ILE A 140 7.68 5.56 3.18
N PHE A 141 6.77 6.34 3.77
CA PHE A 141 5.34 6.31 3.45
C PHE A 141 5.06 6.75 2.02
N SER A 142 5.61 7.89 1.60
CA SER A 142 5.44 8.43 0.24
C SER A 142 6.04 7.49 -0.80
N PHE A 143 7.28 7.05 -0.60
CA PHE A 143 7.94 6.08 -1.48
C PHE A 143 7.10 4.80 -1.65
N ALA A 144 6.69 4.17 -0.54
CA ALA A 144 5.91 2.94 -0.58
C ALA A 144 4.55 3.14 -1.26
N SER A 145 3.89 4.27 -0.99
CA SER A 145 2.60 4.63 -1.57
C SER A 145 2.69 4.89 -3.06
N ILE A 146 3.72 5.62 -3.52
CA ILE A 146 3.96 5.87 -4.95
C ILE A 146 4.19 4.55 -5.70
N VAL A 147 5.07 3.69 -5.19
CA VAL A 147 5.34 2.37 -5.81
C VAL A 147 4.07 1.52 -5.87
N PHE A 148 3.26 1.53 -4.82
CA PHE A 148 1.99 0.81 -4.79
C PHE A 148 0.99 1.36 -5.82
N MET A 149 0.86 2.68 -5.92
CA MET A 149 -0.07 3.35 -6.84
C MET A 149 0.33 3.21 -8.31
N LEU A 150 1.62 3.08 -8.63
CA LEU A 150 2.08 2.85 -10.00
C LEU A 150 1.43 1.62 -10.63
N ASN A 151 1.17 0.56 -9.86
CA ASN A 151 0.50 -0.63 -10.38
C ASN A 151 -0.91 -0.33 -10.90
N TYR A 152 -1.64 0.55 -10.22
CA TYR A 152 -2.99 0.96 -10.66
C TYR A 152 -2.94 1.80 -11.94
N LEU A 153 -1.94 2.68 -12.09
CA LEU A 153 -1.77 3.48 -13.32
C LEU A 153 -1.59 2.59 -14.56
N PHE A 154 -0.93 1.44 -14.42
CA PHE A 154 -0.82 0.46 -15.51
C PHE A 154 -2.08 -0.41 -15.66
N MET A 155 -2.77 -0.69 -14.57
CA MET A 155 -3.96 -1.54 -14.57
C MET A 155 -5.13 -0.92 -15.34
N PHE A 156 -5.37 0.38 -15.22
CA PHE A 156 -6.50 1.04 -15.88
C PHE A 156 -6.41 0.99 -17.41
N PRO A 157 -5.29 1.39 -18.06
CA PRO A 157 -5.12 1.23 -19.52
C PRO A 157 -5.18 -0.24 -19.96
N ALA A 158 -4.61 -1.16 -19.16
CA ALA A 158 -4.67 -2.59 -19.45
C ALA A 158 -6.11 -3.11 -19.43
N ALA A 159 -6.94 -2.68 -18.48
CA ALA A 159 -8.34 -3.05 -18.41
C ALA A 159 -9.13 -2.57 -19.62
N VAL A 160 -8.88 -1.35 -20.11
CA VAL A 160 -9.46 -0.82 -21.34
C VAL A 160 -9.01 -1.66 -22.54
N LYS A 161 -7.72 -1.93 -22.69
CA LYS A 161 -7.18 -2.76 -23.78
C LYS A 161 -7.83 -4.14 -23.80
N LEU A 162 -7.93 -4.80 -22.64
CA LEU A 162 -8.56 -6.12 -22.53
C LEU A 162 -10.04 -6.10 -22.93
N LYS A 163 -10.74 -4.99 -22.76
CA LYS A 163 -12.13 -4.86 -23.20
C LYS A 163 -12.28 -4.94 -24.73
N TYR A 164 -11.25 -4.56 -25.47
CA TYR A 164 -11.24 -4.58 -26.93
C TYR A 164 -10.63 -5.84 -27.53
N THR A 165 -9.68 -6.47 -26.82
CA THR A 165 -8.92 -7.63 -27.34
C THR A 165 -9.44 -8.97 -26.86
N ASP A 166 -10.16 -8.99 -25.72
CA ASP A 166 -10.66 -10.23 -25.11
C ASP A 166 -12.18 -10.28 -25.16
N ASN A 167 -12.71 -11.23 -25.93
CA ASN A 167 -14.15 -11.48 -26.12
C ASN A 167 -14.71 -12.52 -25.15
N THR A 168 -13.94 -12.97 -24.16
CA THR A 168 -14.41 -13.94 -23.15
C THR A 168 -15.64 -13.40 -22.42
N PRO A 169 -16.72 -14.20 -22.27
CA PRO A 169 -17.91 -13.76 -21.56
C PRO A 169 -17.62 -13.46 -20.10
N ARG A 170 -17.85 -12.22 -19.69
CA ARG A 170 -17.56 -11.73 -18.34
C ARG A 170 -18.80 -11.82 -17.47
N GLN A 171 -18.65 -12.36 -16.26
CA GLN A 171 -19.75 -12.45 -15.29
C GLN A 171 -20.19 -11.07 -14.76
N TYR A 172 -19.30 -10.07 -14.80
CA TYR A 172 -19.57 -8.69 -14.45
C TYR A 172 -19.04 -7.75 -15.53
N ALA A 173 -19.86 -6.84 -15.98
CA ALA A 173 -19.48 -5.82 -16.93
C ALA A 173 -19.72 -4.43 -16.34
N VAL A 174 -18.81 -3.50 -16.64
CA VAL A 174 -18.96 -2.10 -16.23
C VAL A 174 -20.22 -1.52 -16.92
N PRO A 175 -21.11 -0.85 -16.18
CA PRO A 175 -22.28 -0.17 -16.76
C PRO A 175 -21.85 0.84 -17.83
N GLY A 176 -22.68 1.01 -18.89
CA GLY A 176 -22.37 1.92 -19.99
C GLY A 176 -21.44 1.33 -21.08
N GLY A 177 -21.15 0.02 -21.03
CA GLY A 177 -20.40 -0.67 -22.09
C GLY A 177 -18.97 -0.16 -22.28
N LYS A 178 -18.58 0.14 -23.55
CA LYS A 178 -17.24 0.65 -23.85
C LYS A 178 -17.01 2.08 -23.34
N ALA A 179 -18.03 2.94 -23.48
CA ALA A 179 -17.96 4.32 -23.00
C ALA A 179 -17.83 4.39 -21.47
N GLY A 180 -18.66 3.63 -20.74
CA GLY A 180 -18.57 3.54 -19.28
C GLY A 180 -17.21 3.06 -18.80
N MET A 181 -16.63 2.07 -19.50
CA MET A 181 -15.27 1.59 -19.19
C MET A 181 -14.20 2.66 -19.37
N TRP A 182 -14.28 3.46 -20.45
CA TRP A 182 -13.34 4.57 -20.67
C TRP A 182 -13.50 5.65 -19.60
N ILE A 183 -14.71 6.07 -19.28
CA ILE A 183 -14.97 7.10 -18.28
C ILE A 183 -14.40 6.64 -16.93
N CYS A 184 -14.71 5.42 -16.48
CA CYS A 184 -14.19 4.89 -15.22
C CYS A 184 -12.66 4.79 -15.24
N ALA A 185 -12.07 4.29 -16.32
CA ALA A 185 -10.62 4.13 -16.41
C ALA A 185 -9.89 5.47 -16.40
N VAL A 186 -10.37 6.48 -17.13
CA VAL A 186 -9.78 7.82 -17.17
C VAL A 186 -9.95 8.50 -15.81
N LEU A 187 -11.14 8.45 -15.21
CA LEU A 187 -11.38 9.03 -13.89
C LEU A 187 -10.43 8.45 -12.84
N CYS A 188 -10.36 7.11 -12.75
CA CYS A 188 -9.48 6.43 -11.81
C CYS A 188 -7.99 6.73 -12.11
N PHE A 189 -7.59 6.75 -13.38
CA PHE A 189 -6.21 7.08 -13.78
C PHE A 189 -5.84 8.50 -13.36
N VAL A 190 -6.71 9.48 -13.58
CA VAL A 190 -6.49 10.87 -13.18
C VAL A 190 -6.45 11.00 -11.66
N CYS A 191 -7.39 10.38 -10.93
CA CYS A 191 -7.39 10.43 -9.47
C CYS A 191 -6.11 9.84 -8.88
N VAL A 192 -5.69 8.67 -9.34
CA VAL A 192 -4.46 8.04 -8.85
C VAL A 192 -3.22 8.83 -9.29
N GLY A 193 -3.20 9.37 -10.50
CA GLY A 193 -2.12 10.23 -10.99
C GLY A 193 -1.95 11.50 -10.15
N LEU A 194 -3.07 12.17 -9.82
CA LEU A 194 -3.06 13.32 -8.92
C LEU A 194 -2.62 12.93 -7.50
N SER A 195 -3.06 11.79 -7.00
CA SER A 195 -2.61 11.29 -5.69
C SER A 195 -1.09 11.05 -5.67
N CYS A 196 -0.52 10.46 -6.72
CA CYS A 196 0.93 10.32 -6.84
C CYS A 196 1.63 11.69 -6.89
N TYR A 197 1.08 12.66 -7.64
CA TYR A 197 1.64 13.99 -7.74
C TYR A 197 1.67 14.73 -6.40
N PHE A 198 0.60 14.65 -5.61
CA PHE A 198 0.52 15.29 -4.30
C PHE A 198 1.28 14.55 -3.19
N LEU A 199 1.64 13.27 -3.41
CA LEU A 199 2.47 12.52 -2.48
C LEU A 199 3.96 12.83 -2.60
N VAL A 200 4.40 13.26 -3.78
CA VAL A 200 5.82 13.61 -4.02
C VAL A 200 6.16 14.87 -3.24
N ASP A 201 7.21 14.82 -2.45
CA ASP A 201 7.81 16.00 -1.86
C ASP A 201 8.62 16.75 -2.94
N TRP A 202 8.11 17.89 -3.38
CA TRP A 202 8.73 18.68 -4.45
C TRP A 202 9.88 19.56 -3.98
N ASP A 203 10.36 19.41 -2.74
CA ASP A 203 11.58 20.04 -2.30
C ASP A 203 12.82 19.28 -2.83
N LEU A 204 13.37 19.77 -3.95
CA LEU A 204 14.55 19.17 -4.58
C LEU A 204 15.81 19.27 -3.70
N SER A 205 15.82 20.11 -2.67
CA SER A 205 16.93 20.22 -1.72
C SER A 205 16.81 19.17 -0.61
N GLY A 206 15.61 18.66 -0.36
CA GLY A 206 15.32 17.66 0.65
C GLY A 206 15.72 16.24 0.25
N TYR A 207 16.15 15.42 1.21
CA TYR A 207 16.48 14.02 0.95
C TYR A 207 15.24 13.18 0.62
N VAL A 208 14.04 13.58 1.07
CA VAL A 208 12.77 12.88 0.86
C VAL A 208 12.49 12.74 -0.64
N PHE A 209 12.58 13.82 -1.40
CA PHE A 209 12.41 13.81 -2.86
C PHE A 209 13.34 12.79 -3.54
N TRP A 210 14.61 12.79 -3.18
CA TRP A 210 15.59 11.88 -3.79
C TRP A 210 15.34 10.43 -3.40
N MET A 211 14.91 10.19 -2.16
CA MET A 211 14.53 8.85 -1.69
C MET A 211 13.33 8.30 -2.48
N GLU A 212 12.30 9.11 -2.69
CA GLU A 212 11.11 8.76 -3.47
C GLU A 212 11.47 8.46 -4.93
N LEU A 213 12.22 9.34 -5.57
CA LEU A 213 12.59 9.22 -6.99
C LEU A 213 13.50 8.01 -7.23
N ILE A 214 14.63 7.96 -6.53
CA ILE A 214 15.64 6.91 -6.70
C ILE A 214 15.07 5.55 -6.26
N GLY A 215 14.39 5.50 -5.12
CA GLY A 215 13.75 4.29 -4.62
C GLY A 215 12.72 3.73 -5.60
N THR A 216 11.89 4.59 -6.17
CA THR A 216 10.91 4.19 -7.18
C THR A 216 11.58 3.67 -8.46
N LEU A 217 12.60 4.35 -8.96
CA LEU A 217 13.36 3.93 -10.15
C LEU A 217 14.06 2.58 -9.93
N ILE A 218 14.69 2.38 -8.77
CA ILE A 218 15.33 1.11 -8.42
C ILE A 218 14.29 -0.02 -8.36
N THR A 219 13.13 0.22 -7.74
CA THR A 219 12.07 -0.77 -7.63
C THR A 219 11.53 -1.19 -9.00
N VAL A 220 11.28 -0.22 -9.89
CA VAL A 220 10.85 -0.48 -11.27
C VAL A 220 11.93 -1.25 -12.04
N LEU A 221 13.20 -0.89 -11.87
CA LEU A 221 14.32 -1.57 -12.50
C LEU A 221 14.44 -3.04 -12.04
N ILE A 222 14.34 -3.29 -10.75
CA ILE A 222 14.35 -4.64 -10.18
C ILE A 222 13.18 -5.47 -10.75
N GLY A 223 11.98 -4.90 -10.78
CA GLY A 223 10.80 -5.56 -11.37
C GLY A 223 11.00 -5.91 -12.84
N TRP A 224 11.58 -5.00 -13.62
CA TRP A 224 11.89 -5.23 -15.02
C TRP A 224 12.97 -6.30 -15.25
N LEU A 225 14.02 -6.31 -14.41
CA LEU A 225 15.08 -7.35 -14.44
C LEU A 225 14.50 -8.73 -14.12
N LEU A 226 13.66 -8.83 -13.09
CA LEU A 226 12.97 -10.08 -12.74
C LEU A 226 12.04 -10.56 -13.88
N TYR A 227 11.34 -9.63 -14.52
CA TYR A 227 10.51 -9.95 -15.69
C TYR A 227 11.35 -10.50 -16.86
N LYS A 228 12.48 -9.87 -17.19
CA LYS A 228 13.40 -10.35 -18.24
C LYS A 228 14.00 -11.71 -17.91
N ALA A 229 14.41 -11.93 -16.67
CA ALA A 229 14.97 -13.22 -16.22
C ALA A 229 13.95 -14.36 -16.41
N GLY A 230 12.69 -14.15 -16.05
CA GLY A 230 11.63 -15.13 -16.24
C GLY A 230 11.34 -15.45 -17.72
N LYS A 231 11.46 -14.48 -18.62
CA LYS A 231 11.26 -14.69 -20.07
C LYS A 231 12.35 -15.59 -20.69
N LYS A 232 13.57 -15.56 -20.13
CA LYS A 232 14.69 -16.40 -20.56
C LYS A 232 14.46 -17.87 -20.21
N VAL A 233 13.99 -18.14 -19.01
CA VAL A 233 13.69 -19.51 -18.51
C VAL A 233 12.53 -20.15 -19.28
N SER A 234 11.54 -19.37 -19.71
CA SER A 234 10.41 -19.85 -20.52
C SER A 234 10.81 -20.23 -21.95
N LYS A 235 11.83 -19.59 -22.52
CA LYS A 235 12.34 -19.89 -23.87
C LYS A 235 13.26 -21.12 -23.92
N GLU A 236 13.90 -21.47 -22.80
CA GLU A 236 14.79 -22.65 -22.73
C GLU A 236 14.00 -23.95 -22.50
N LYS A 237 12.67 -23.87 -22.25
CA LYS A 237 11.81 -25.04 -22.03
C LYS A 237 10.88 -25.37 -23.20
N VAL A 238 11.01 -24.67 -24.33
CA VAL A 238 10.36 -24.96 -25.62
C VAL A 238 11.41 -25.46 -26.61
#